data_3f0623c0836e83a574983ae7e25d5df5
#
_entry.id   3f0623c0836e83a574983ae7e25d5df5
#
_cell.length_a   1.000
_cell.length_b   1.000
_cell.length_c   1.000
_cell.angle_alpha   90.00
_cell.angle_beta   90.00
_cell.angle_gamma   90.00
#
_symmetry.space_group_name_H-M   'P 1'
#
loop_
_entity.id
_entity.type
_entity.pdbx_description
1 polymer ?
#
loop_
_entity_poly.entity_id
_entity_poly.type
_entity_poly.pdbx_seq_one_letter_code
_entity_poly.pdbx_strand_id
1 'polypeptide(L)'
;ILSPGISLNKNKNLQKYKKKIITDLDLFYLDRKKFKSIVVTGTNGKSTTCKLLDHVLKKNKFKCLMGGNIGKPLLSLNKVNNSFVIIEASSFQLSHSKFIHPNYAILLNITNDHLDWHVNMKNYINSKFKIFENQDKNQFAIVNRNFKYLFKRKKLTGKLKVPNLKQYVKLKPKLKNNYLKLNMNDENLSFVYELTKLLKIRK
;
A
#
# COMPACT_ATOMS: atom_id res chain seq x y z
N ILE A 1 14.48 13.83 -8.91
CA ILE A 1 13.89 12.89 -7.92
C ILE A 1 14.03 13.51 -6.55
N LEU A 2 12.98 13.47 -5.74
CA LEU A 2 13.00 13.98 -4.38
C LEU A 2 13.07 12.82 -3.37
N SER A 3 14.02 12.94 -2.42
CA SER A 3 14.06 12.00 -1.28
C SER A 3 12.84 12.16 -0.39
N PRO A 4 12.24 11.06 0.11
CA PRO A 4 11.06 11.11 0.99
C PRO A 4 11.24 11.95 2.26
N GLY A 5 12.46 12.06 2.78
CA GLY A 5 12.76 12.87 3.96
C GLY A 5 12.61 14.38 3.76
N ILE A 6 12.55 14.86 2.51
CA ILE A 6 12.48 16.29 2.22
C ILE A 6 11.02 16.73 2.09
N SER A 7 10.56 17.57 3.03
CA SER A 7 9.23 18.18 2.97
C SER A 7 9.25 19.44 2.10
N LEU A 8 8.45 19.46 1.02
CA LEU A 8 8.29 20.65 0.20
C LEU A 8 7.63 21.80 0.95
N ASN A 9 6.80 21.50 1.95
CA ASN A 9 6.15 22.53 2.77
C ASN A 9 7.15 23.34 3.60
N LYS A 10 8.29 22.70 3.95
CA LYS A 10 9.38 23.34 4.72
C LYS A 10 10.50 23.90 3.83
N ASN A 11 10.43 23.69 2.51
CA ASN A 11 11.50 24.10 1.58
C ASN A 11 10.93 24.94 0.43
N LYS A 12 10.84 26.26 0.65
CA LYS A 12 10.29 27.22 -0.33
C LYS A 12 11.04 27.18 -1.68
N ASN A 13 12.36 26.94 -1.66
CA ASN A 13 13.16 26.90 -2.87
C ASN A 13 12.82 25.71 -3.77
N LEU A 14 12.36 24.61 -3.23
CA LEU A 14 11.94 23.43 -3.97
C LEU A 14 10.47 23.50 -4.42
N GLN A 15 9.64 24.32 -3.78
CA GLN A 15 8.21 24.44 -4.13
C GLN A 15 7.99 24.86 -5.59
N LYS A 16 8.84 25.75 -6.13
CA LYS A 16 8.79 26.18 -7.53
C LYS A 16 8.95 25.04 -8.53
N TYR A 17 9.61 23.96 -8.12
CA TYR A 17 9.82 22.76 -8.93
C TYR A 17 8.80 21.63 -8.68
N LYS A 18 7.77 21.84 -7.84
CA LYS A 18 6.79 20.82 -7.45
C LYS A 18 6.23 20.05 -8.64
N LYS A 19 5.96 20.70 -9.76
CA LYS A 19 5.45 20.06 -10.98
C LYS A 19 6.46 19.10 -11.63
N LYS A 20 7.78 19.33 -11.46
CA LYS A 20 8.86 18.51 -12.02
C LYS A 20 9.34 17.40 -11.07
N ILE A 21 8.97 17.48 -9.80
CA ILE A 21 9.37 16.51 -8.78
C ILE A 21 8.64 15.19 -8.98
N ILE A 22 9.40 14.10 -8.95
CA ILE A 22 8.95 12.71 -8.92
C ILE A 22 9.67 11.95 -7.81
N THR A 23 9.17 10.80 -7.44
CA THR A 23 9.72 9.93 -6.39
C THR A 23 10.35 8.65 -6.97
N ASP A 24 11.01 7.87 -6.13
CA ASP A 24 11.47 6.52 -6.46
C ASP A 24 10.32 5.59 -6.88
N LEU A 25 9.14 5.76 -6.25
CA LEU A 25 7.93 5.05 -6.64
C LEU A 25 7.51 5.38 -8.08
N ASP A 26 7.52 6.66 -8.44
CA ASP A 26 7.15 7.10 -9.78
C ASP A 26 8.12 6.55 -10.82
N LEU A 27 9.42 6.64 -10.55
CA LEU A 27 10.45 6.09 -11.44
C LEU A 27 10.26 4.58 -11.66
N PHE A 28 9.96 3.85 -10.59
CA PHE A 28 9.73 2.41 -10.70
C PHE A 28 8.55 2.10 -11.63
N TYR A 29 7.44 2.83 -11.52
CA TYR A 29 6.28 2.63 -12.39
C TYR A 29 6.50 3.09 -13.83
N LEU A 30 7.35 4.09 -14.06
CA LEU A 30 7.71 4.56 -15.40
C LEU A 30 8.68 3.61 -16.12
N ASP A 31 9.65 3.05 -15.39
CA ASP A 31 10.72 2.20 -15.94
C ASP A 31 10.32 0.72 -16.06
N ARG A 32 9.59 0.18 -15.08
CA ARG A 32 9.25 -1.24 -15.02
C ARG A 32 7.89 -1.53 -15.66
N LYS A 33 7.80 -2.63 -16.38
CA LYS A 33 6.58 -3.08 -17.06
C LYS A 33 6.30 -4.55 -16.78
N LYS A 34 5.11 -5.01 -17.14
CA LYS A 34 4.68 -6.43 -17.04
C LYS A 34 4.79 -7.04 -15.64
N PHE A 35 4.46 -6.29 -14.60
CA PHE A 35 4.34 -6.78 -13.23
C PHE A 35 2.96 -6.45 -12.64
N LYS A 36 2.57 -7.15 -11.58
CA LYS A 36 1.39 -6.82 -10.78
C LYS A 36 1.82 -6.25 -9.44
N SER A 37 1.45 -5.02 -9.15
CA SER A 37 1.81 -4.35 -7.90
C SER A 37 0.75 -4.50 -6.83
N ILE A 38 1.22 -4.73 -5.60
CA ILE A 38 0.45 -4.67 -4.36
C ILE A 38 1.10 -3.59 -3.51
N VAL A 39 0.46 -2.43 -3.38
CA VAL A 39 0.99 -1.32 -2.59
C VAL A 39 0.27 -1.25 -1.25
N VAL A 40 1.03 -1.26 -0.17
CA VAL A 40 0.51 -1.22 1.20
C VAL A 40 0.95 0.08 1.88
N THR A 41 -0.03 0.82 2.38
CA THR A 41 0.19 1.99 3.22
C THR A 41 -0.70 1.97 4.47
N GLY A 42 -0.37 2.77 5.44
CA GLY A 42 -1.07 2.92 6.71
C GLY A 42 -0.16 3.62 7.72
N THR A 43 -0.66 3.94 8.90
CA THR A 43 0.19 4.36 10.00
C THR A 43 0.93 3.14 10.55
N ASN A 44 0.21 2.12 10.96
CA ASN A 44 0.73 0.90 11.57
C ASN A 44 0.43 -0.35 10.71
N GLY A 45 1.21 -1.42 10.92
CA GLY A 45 0.96 -2.74 10.33
C GLY A 45 1.46 -2.94 8.90
N LYS A 46 2.02 -1.93 8.24
CA LYS A 46 2.51 -2.00 6.85
C LYS A 46 3.48 -3.17 6.63
N SER A 47 4.57 -3.20 7.40
CA SER A 47 5.64 -4.18 7.27
C SER A 47 5.15 -5.60 7.55
N THR A 48 4.32 -5.76 8.58
CA THR A 48 3.68 -7.04 8.92
C THR A 48 2.81 -7.53 7.76
N THR A 49 1.96 -6.65 7.23
CA THR A 49 1.08 -6.99 6.09
C THR A 49 1.88 -7.36 4.85
N CYS A 50 2.93 -6.60 4.51
CA CYS A 50 3.80 -6.91 3.37
C CYS A 50 4.47 -8.28 3.52
N LYS A 51 5.03 -8.59 4.70
CA LYS A 51 5.67 -9.90 4.97
C LYS A 51 4.66 -11.05 4.90
N LEU A 52 3.45 -10.85 5.42
CA LEU A 52 2.39 -11.85 5.34
C LEU A 52 1.96 -12.11 3.90
N LEU A 53 1.80 -11.06 3.10
CA LEU A 53 1.48 -11.17 1.68
C LEU A 53 2.58 -11.90 0.91
N ASP A 54 3.86 -11.56 1.14
CA ASP A 54 5.01 -12.22 0.52
C ASP A 54 5.02 -13.71 0.85
N HIS A 55 4.82 -14.06 2.12
CA HIS A 55 4.74 -15.46 2.56
C HIS A 55 3.60 -16.21 1.86
N VAL A 56 2.40 -15.66 1.86
CA VAL A 56 1.22 -16.30 1.27
C VAL A 56 1.40 -16.49 -0.24
N LEU A 57 1.88 -15.46 -0.96
CA LEU A 57 2.09 -15.54 -2.40
C LEU A 57 3.15 -16.58 -2.75
N LYS A 58 4.30 -16.61 -2.07
CA LYS A 58 5.36 -17.60 -2.28
C LYS A 58 4.91 -19.02 -1.97
N LYS A 59 4.16 -19.24 -0.89
CA LYS A 59 3.55 -20.53 -0.55
C LYS A 59 2.63 -21.05 -1.65
N ASN A 60 1.96 -20.15 -2.36
CA ASN A 60 1.10 -20.49 -3.49
C ASN A 60 1.82 -20.41 -4.85
N LYS A 61 3.15 -20.52 -4.84
CA LYS A 61 4.02 -20.59 -6.03
C LYS A 61 3.97 -19.37 -6.95
N PHE A 62 3.51 -18.22 -6.45
CA PHE A 62 3.61 -16.97 -7.20
C PHE A 62 5.05 -16.42 -7.11
N LYS A 63 5.56 -15.97 -8.24
CA LYS A 63 6.81 -15.19 -8.27
C LYS A 63 6.53 -13.85 -7.58
N CYS A 64 7.21 -13.58 -6.47
CA CYS A 64 6.95 -12.41 -5.64
C CYS A 64 8.26 -11.73 -5.22
N LEU A 65 8.30 -10.42 -5.34
CA LEU A 65 9.37 -9.54 -4.87
C LEU A 65 8.78 -8.53 -3.89
N MET A 66 9.59 -8.07 -2.94
CA MET A 66 9.17 -7.09 -1.95
C MET A 66 10.22 -5.99 -1.80
N GLY A 67 9.77 -4.74 -1.73
CA GLY A 67 10.64 -3.58 -1.54
C GLY A 67 9.87 -2.31 -1.21
N GLY A 68 10.56 -1.19 -1.24
CA GLY A 68 10.02 0.14 -0.95
C GLY A 68 10.54 0.70 0.37
N ASN A 69 9.66 1.14 1.25
CA ASN A 69 10.05 1.71 2.55
C ASN A 69 10.75 0.71 3.49
N ILE A 70 10.56 -0.59 3.26
CA ILE A 70 11.28 -1.68 3.93
C ILE A 70 11.88 -2.64 2.90
N GLY A 71 12.85 -3.41 3.34
CA GLY A 71 13.52 -4.42 2.52
C GLY A 71 14.47 -3.79 1.52
N LYS A 72 14.38 -4.21 0.27
CA LYS A 72 15.24 -3.68 -0.81
C LYS A 72 14.70 -2.35 -1.33
N PRO A 73 15.58 -1.40 -1.67
CA PRO A 73 15.18 -0.20 -2.42
C PRO A 73 14.43 -0.61 -3.68
N LEU A 74 13.30 0.07 -3.97
CA LEU A 74 12.40 -0.37 -5.04
C LEU A 74 13.10 -0.43 -6.41
N LEU A 75 13.95 0.54 -6.71
CA LEU A 75 14.69 0.61 -7.97
C LEU A 75 15.78 -0.47 -8.11
N SER A 76 16.21 -1.10 -7.01
CA SER A 76 17.16 -2.22 -7.04
C SER A 76 16.51 -3.58 -7.32
N LEU A 77 15.16 -3.64 -7.41
CA LEU A 77 14.47 -4.87 -7.72
C LEU A 77 14.65 -5.24 -9.18
N ASN A 78 15.35 -6.35 -9.42
CA ASN A 78 15.56 -6.90 -10.75
C ASN A 78 14.54 -8.01 -11.07
N LYS A 79 14.37 -8.34 -12.35
CA LYS A 79 13.53 -9.47 -12.82
C LYS A 79 12.07 -9.38 -12.36
N VAL A 80 11.50 -8.16 -12.35
CA VAL A 80 10.10 -7.92 -11.93
C VAL A 80 9.05 -8.46 -12.90
N ASN A 81 9.45 -8.77 -14.14
CA ASN A 81 8.51 -9.22 -15.18
C ASN A 81 7.78 -10.50 -14.77
N ASN A 82 6.47 -10.51 -15.03
CA ASN A 82 5.55 -11.61 -14.69
C ASN A 82 5.57 -12.00 -13.20
N SER A 83 5.80 -11.03 -12.31
CA SER A 83 5.79 -11.22 -10.86
C SER A 83 4.82 -10.30 -10.16
N PHE A 84 4.48 -10.65 -8.92
CA PHE A 84 3.94 -9.70 -7.97
C PHE A 84 5.06 -8.88 -7.35
N VAL A 85 4.86 -7.58 -7.23
CA VAL A 85 5.77 -6.69 -6.49
C VAL A 85 4.99 -6.10 -5.33
N ILE A 86 5.33 -6.50 -4.11
CA ILE A 86 4.78 -5.94 -2.89
C ILE A 86 5.60 -4.72 -2.52
N ILE A 87 4.93 -3.59 -2.42
CA ILE A 87 5.55 -2.30 -2.16
C ILE A 87 5.02 -1.75 -0.84
N GLU A 88 5.90 -1.61 0.15
CA GLU A 88 5.58 -0.80 1.31
C GLU A 88 5.80 0.67 0.96
N ALA A 89 4.74 1.48 1.06
CA ALA A 89 4.82 2.91 0.76
C ALA A 89 4.54 3.76 2.01
N SER A 90 5.49 4.62 2.35
CA SER A 90 5.31 5.63 3.41
C SER A 90 4.47 6.80 2.90
N SER A 91 3.88 7.57 3.84
CA SER A 91 3.18 8.82 3.49
C SER A 91 4.11 9.86 2.88
N PHE A 92 5.39 9.83 3.23
CA PHE A 92 6.41 10.72 2.68
C PHE A 92 6.64 10.46 1.19
N GLN A 93 6.87 9.19 0.81
CA GLN A 93 7.00 8.79 -0.59
C GLN A 93 5.74 9.14 -1.38
N LEU A 94 4.56 8.76 -0.86
CA LEU A 94 3.29 9.01 -1.51
C LEU A 94 2.96 10.50 -1.68
N SER A 95 3.37 11.35 -0.74
CA SER A 95 3.09 12.79 -0.77
C SER A 95 3.47 13.47 -2.09
N HIS A 96 4.53 13.02 -2.72
CA HIS A 96 5.05 13.59 -3.97
C HIS A 96 4.91 12.68 -5.19
N SER A 97 4.39 11.46 -5.01
CA SER A 97 4.14 10.53 -6.11
C SER A 97 3.01 11.02 -7.01
N LYS A 98 3.14 10.75 -8.32
CA LYS A 98 2.21 11.14 -9.37
C LYS A 98 1.76 9.99 -10.27
N PHE A 99 2.63 9.01 -10.50
CA PHE A 99 2.42 7.97 -11.53
C PHE A 99 2.14 6.59 -10.94
N ILE A 100 2.04 6.49 -9.61
CA ILE A 100 1.71 5.22 -8.96
C ILE A 100 0.27 4.80 -9.31
N HIS A 101 0.11 3.57 -9.85
CA HIS A 101 -1.17 3.00 -10.26
C HIS A 101 -1.24 1.50 -9.92
N PRO A 102 -1.38 1.14 -8.64
CA PRO A 102 -1.30 -0.25 -8.19
C PRO A 102 -2.45 -1.11 -8.69
N ASN A 103 -2.15 -2.38 -9.05
CA ASN A 103 -3.21 -3.38 -9.31
C ASN A 103 -4.04 -3.64 -8.05
N TYR A 104 -3.37 -3.66 -6.89
CA TYR A 104 -3.98 -3.81 -5.57
C TYR A 104 -3.41 -2.75 -4.64
N ALA A 105 -4.23 -1.80 -4.21
CA ALA A 105 -3.85 -0.77 -3.25
C ALA A 105 -4.49 -1.07 -1.90
N ILE A 106 -3.71 -1.09 -0.83
CA ILE A 106 -4.15 -1.42 0.53
C ILE A 106 -3.91 -0.23 1.46
N LEU A 107 -4.98 0.31 2.03
CA LEU A 107 -4.93 1.30 3.10
C LEU A 107 -5.38 0.66 4.41
N LEU A 108 -4.43 0.38 5.32
CA LEU A 108 -4.68 -0.30 6.58
C LEU A 108 -5.42 0.60 7.58
N ASN A 109 -4.74 1.62 8.06
CA ASN A 109 -5.24 2.55 9.08
C ASN A 109 -4.56 3.91 8.94
N ILE A 110 -5.15 4.92 9.54
CA ILE A 110 -4.55 6.24 9.69
C ILE A 110 -4.87 6.72 11.10
N THR A 111 -3.83 6.94 11.90
CA THR A 111 -3.87 7.56 13.21
C THR A 111 -2.93 8.75 13.22
N ASN A 112 -2.99 9.61 14.22
CA ASN A 112 -2.12 10.78 14.33
C ASN A 112 -0.65 10.35 14.30
N ASP A 113 0.08 10.86 13.30
CA ASP A 113 1.52 10.62 13.14
C ASP A 113 2.10 11.61 12.12
N HIS A 114 3.39 11.91 12.22
CA HIS A 114 4.15 12.70 11.25
C HIS A 114 3.53 14.08 10.89
N LEU A 115 2.80 14.71 11.83
CA LEU A 115 2.17 16.01 11.57
C LEU A 115 3.19 17.14 11.46
N ASP A 116 4.35 16.99 12.08
CA ASP A 116 5.51 17.87 11.91
C ASP A 116 5.98 17.95 10.46
N TRP A 117 5.84 16.86 9.69
CA TRP A 117 6.21 16.80 8.28
C TRP A 117 5.04 17.18 7.36
N HIS A 118 3.83 16.67 7.62
CA HIS A 118 2.63 16.87 6.80
C HIS A 118 1.88 18.16 7.09
N VAL A 119 2.26 18.87 8.17
CA VAL A 119 1.64 20.11 8.68
C VAL A 119 0.29 19.84 9.36
N ASN A 120 -0.55 18.98 8.84
CA ASN A 120 -1.86 18.66 9.41
C ASN A 120 -2.37 17.29 8.97
N MET A 121 -3.39 16.81 9.67
CA MET A 121 -4.01 15.50 9.43
C MET A 121 -4.63 15.36 8.03
N LYS A 122 -5.18 16.45 7.48
CA LYS A 122 -5.77 16.46 6.12
C LYS A 122 -4.71 16.15 5.06
N ASN A 123 -3.54 16.75 5.16
CA ASN A 123 -2.42 16.50 4.24
C ASN A 123 -1.89 15.07 4.40
N TYR A 124 -1.80 14.57 5.64
CA TYR A 124 -1.38 13.20 5.92
C TYR A 124 -2.34 12.17 5.30
N ILE A 125 -3.64 12.33 5.49
CA ILE A 125 -4.67 11.50 4.86
C ILE A 125 -4.55 11.58 3.34
N ASN A 126 -4.48 12.78 2.78
CA ASN A 126 -4.38 12.97 1.34
C ASN A 126 -3.14 12.30 0.74
N SER A 127 -2.00 12.36 1.43
CA SER A 127 -0.78 11.67 0.96
C SER A 127 -0.99 10.16 0.83
N LYS A 128 -1.61 9.52 1.83
CA LYS A 128 -1.88 8.07 1.77
C LYS A 128 -2.92 7.69 0.71
N PHE A 129 -3.90 8.56 0.46
CA PHE A 129 -4.92 8.33 -0.56
C PHE A 129 -4.40 8.38 -1.99
N LYS A 130 -3.21 8.91 -2.22
CA LYS A 130 -2.58 8.92 -3.55
C LYS A 130 -2.40 7.53 -4.17
N ILE A 131 -2.30 6.48 -3.36
CA ILE A 131 -2.22 5.10 -3.90
C ILE A 131 -3.44 4.71 -4.75
N PHE A 132 -4.55 5.45 -4.65
CA PHE A 132 -5.80 5.17 -5.36
C PHE A 132 -6.05 6.10 -6.54
N GLU A 133 -5.36 7.26 -6.62
CA GLU A 133 -5.71 8.34 -7.53
C GLU A 133 -5.63 7.95 -9.01
N ASN A 134 -4.66 7.12 -9.38
CA ASN A 134 -4.50 6.68 -10.77
C ASN A 134 -5.01 5.24 -11.01
N GLN A 135 -5.76 4.66 -10.07
CA GLN A 135 -6.39 3.37 -10.31
C GLN A 135 -7.55 3.50 -11.28
N ASP A 136 -7.69 2.53 -12.18
CA ASP A 136 -8.85 2.36 -13.05
C ASP A 136 -9.85 1.31 -12.49
N LYS A 137 -10.95 1.12 -13.23
CA LYS A 137 -12.02 0.16 -12.89
C LYS A 137 -11.60 -1.32 -12.87
N ASN A 138 -10.39 -1.68 -13.31
CA ASN A 138 -9.89 -3.05 -13.30
C ASN A 138 -9.02 -3.35 -12.08
N GLN A 139 -8.62 -2.31 -11.34
CA GLN A 139 -7.75 -2.39 -10.18
C GLN A 139 -8.55 -2.37 -8.87
N PHE A 140 -7.97 -2.89 -7.80
CA PHE A 140 -8.67 -3.06 -6.53
C PHE A 140 -8.12 -2.12 -5.46
N ALA A 141 -9.04 -1.40 -4.82
CA ALA A 141 -8.78 -0.57 -3.65
C ALA A 141 -9.29 -1.30 -2.39
N ILE A 142 -8.39 -1.81 -1.56
CA ILE A 142 -8.73 -2.50 -0.31
C ILE A 142 -8.56 -1.50 0.83
N VAL A 143 -9.68 -1.04 1.38
CA VAL A 143 -9.71 0.13 2.27
C VAL A 143 -10.32 -0.26 3.60
N ASN A 144 -9.71 0.20 4.69
CA ASN A 144 -10.30 0.07 6.02
C ASN A 144 -11.71 0.68 6.05
N ARG A 145 -12.63 0.05 6.77
CA ARG A 145 -14.03 0.46 6.89
C ARG A 145 -14.18 1.94 7.24
N ASN A 146 -13.33 2.45 8.12
CA ASN A 146 -13.37 3.85 8.58
C ASN A 146 -13.12 4.88 7.46
N PHE A 147 -12.44 4.46 6.37
CA PHE A 147 -12.13 5.34 5.23
C PHE A 147 -12.98 5.07 3.99
N LYS A 148 -13.95 4.14 4.06
CA LYS A 148 -14.85 3.82 2.95
C LYS A 148 -15.61 5.05 2.44
N TYR A 149 -16.13 5.87 3.35
CA TYR A 149 -16.84 7.10 2.99
C TYR A 149 -15.93 8.08 2.25
N LEU A 150 -14.71 8.29 2.77
CA LEU A 150 -13.74 9.20 2.16
C LEU A 150 -13.32 8.74 0.76
N PHE A 151 -13.14 7.43 0.55
CA PHE A 151 -12.88 6.84 -0.76
C PHE A 151 -13.98 7.20 -1.76
N LYS A 152 -15.24 6.98 -1.38
CA LYS A 152 -16.40 7.32 -2.23
C LYS A 152 -16.51 8.82 -2.50
N ARG A 153 -16.34 9.66 -1.47
CA ARG A 153 -16.40 11.12 -1.59
C ARG A 153 -15.35 11.66 -2.56
N LYS A 154 -14.16 11.07 -2.62
CA LYS A 154 -13.11 11.43 -3.58
C LYS A 154 -13.37 10.92 -5.00
N LYS A 155 -14.47 10.21 -5.25
CA LYS A 155 -14.86 9.66 -6.57
C LYS A 155 -13.75 8.82 -7.22
N LEU A 156 -13.02 8.04 -6.41
CA LEU A 156 -11.94 7.18 -6.88
C LEU A 156 -12.50 5.96 -7.65
N THR A 157 -11.81 5.57 -8.71
CA THR A 157 -12.34 4.62 -9.73
C THR A 157 -12.06 3.15 -9.45
N GLY A 158 -11.03 2.85 -8.65
CA GLY A 158 -10.67 1.46 -8.30
C GLY A 158 -11.83 0.69 -7.66
N LYS A 159 -11.91 -0.62 -7.93
CA LYS A 159 -12.91 -1.50 -7.31
C LYS A 159 -12.75 -1.55 -5.79
N LEU A 160 -13.61 -0.84 -5.08
CA LEU A 160 -13.57 -0.76 -3.63
C LEU A 160 -13.89 -2.11 -2.96
N LYS A 161 -13.01 -2.54 -2.08
CA LYS A 161 -13.18 -3.69 -1.17
C LYS A 161 -12.94 -3.25 0.26
N VAL A 162 -13.77 -3.73 1.16
CA VAL A 162 -13.63 -3.50 2.60
C VAL A 162 -13.45 -4.86 3.26
N PRO A 163 -12.33 -5.12 3.94
CA PRO A 163 -12.10 -6.39 4.61
C PRO A 163 -13.20 -6.72 5.61
N ASN A 164 -13.66 -7.97 5.61
CA ASN A 164 -14.65 -8.44 6.57
C ASN A 164 -13.94 -9.14 7.74
N LEU A 165 -13.70 -8.38 8.82
CA LEU A 165 -13.05 -8.90 10.02
C LEU A 165 -13.80 -10.09 10.62
N LYS A 166 -15.14 -10.06 10.67
CA LYS A 166 -15.95 -11.17 11.21
C LYS A 166 -15.73 -12.46 10.42
N GLN A 167 -15.61 -12.37 9.10
CA GLN A 167 -15.35 -13.53 8.25
C GLN A 167 -13.93 -14.09 8.48
N TYR A 168 -12.94 -13.21 8.64
CA TYR A 168 -11.58 -13.61 8.98
C TYR A 168 -11.52 -14.30 10.35
N VAL A 169 -12.14 -13.73 11.39
CA VAL A 169 -12.14 -14.27 12.76
C VAL A 169 -12.66 -15.72 12.82
N LYS A 170 -13.65 -16.07 12.00
CA LYS A 170 -14.12 -17.47 11.88
C LYS A 170 -13.05 -18.45 11.37
N LEU A 171 -12.04 -17.96 10.65
CA LEU A 171 -10.93 -18.77 10.14
C LEU A 171 -9.73 -18.79 11.07
N LYS A 172 -9.64 -17.85 11.99
CA LYS A 172 -8.53 -17.69 12.92
C LYS A 172 -8.15 -18.94 13.70
N PRO A 173 -9.09 -19.78 14.20
CA PRO A 173 -8.75 -21.04 14.88
C PRO A 173 -7.93 -22.01 14.02
N LYS A 174 -8.08 -21.97 12.69
CA LYS A 174 -7.36 -22.84 11.73
C LYS A 174 -5.89 -22.43 11.53
N LEU A 175 -5.48 -21.25 12.00
CA LEU A 175 -4.08 -20.83 11.92
C LEU A 175 -3.22 -21.71 12.83
N LYS A 176 -2.07 -22.19 12.32
CA LYS A 176 -1.11 -22.97 13.11
C LYS A 176 -0.19 -22.08 13.95
N ASN A 177 0.09 -20.86 13.50
CA ASN A 177 1.01 -19.95 14.17
C ASN A 177 0.29 -19.17 15.28
N ASN A 178 0.68 -19.39 16.53
CA ASN A 178 0.07 -18.75 17.70
C ASN A 178 0.26 -17.23 17.73
N TYR A 179 1.39 -16.70 17.25
CA TYR A 179 1.61 -15.26 17.16
C TYR A 179 0.56 -14.59 16.23
N LEU A 180 0.21 -15.24 15.12
CA LEU A 180 -0.81 -14.71 14.21
C LEU A 180 -2.22 -14.81 14.79
N LYS A 181 -2.45 -15.65 15.80
CA LYS A 181 -3.74 -15.71 16.52
C LYS A 181 -3.94 -14.57 17.50
N LEU A 182 -2.92 -13.74 17.79
CA LEU A 182 -3.09 -12.59 18.66
C LEU A 182 -4.02 -11.56 18.01
N ASN A 183 -4.94 -11.00 18.81
CA ASN A 183 -5.95 -10.05 18.31
C ASN A 183 -5.35 -8.82 17.64
N MET A 184 -4.16 -8.41 18.05
CA MET A 184 -3.43 -7.30 17.45
C MET A 184 -3.11 -7.50 15.95
N ASN A 185 -3.12 -8.74 15.47
CA ASN A 185 -2.87 -9.07 14.07
C ASN A 185 -4.15 -9.18 13.24
N ASP A 186 -5.33 -9.20 13.85
CA ASP A 186 -6.60 -9.50 13.19
C ASP A 186 -6.92 -8.53 12.06
N GLU A 187 -6.67 -7.25 12.28
CA GLU A 187 -6.87 -6.24 11.25
C GLU A 187 -5.97 -6.50 10.04
N ASN A 188 -4.66 -6.61 10.23
CA ASN A 188 -3.69 -6.84 9.15
C ASN A 188 -4.01 -8.13 8.37
N LEU A 189 -4.33 -9.21 9.09
CA LEU A 189 -4.68 -10.50 8.49
C LEU A 189 -6.00 -10.45 7.72
N SER A 190 -6.96 -9.63 8.13
CA SER A 190 -8.20 -9.44 7.39
C SER A 190 -7.96 -8.84 6.00
N PHE A 191 -6.98 -7.94 5.85
CA PHE A 191 -6.56 -7.39 4.56
C PHE A 191 -5.85 -8.44 3.69
N VAL A 192 -4.95 -9.22 4.29
CA VAL A 192 -4.29 -10.35 3.60
C VAL A 192 -5.34 -11.33 3.09
N TYR A 193 -6.30 -11.71 3.94
CA TYR A 193 -7.39 -12.60 3.59
C TYR A 193 -8.27 -12.05 2.46
N GLU A 194 -8.60 -10.75 2.48
CA GLU A 194 -9.35 -10.12 1.40
C GLU A 194 -8.60 -10.20 0.06
N LEU A 195 -7.30 -9.92 0.07
CA LEU A 195 -6.47 -10.05 -1.14
C LEU A 195 -6.42 -11.48 -1.65
N THR A 196 -6.27 -12.50 -0.77
CA THR A 196 -6.24 -13.91 -1.20
C THR A 196 -7.53 -14.33 -1.89
N LYS A 197 -8.70 -13.82 -1.45
CA LYS A 197 -9.97 -14.04 -2.13
C LYS A 197 -9.96 -13.44 -3.55
N LEU A 198 -9.48 -12.21 -3.69
CA LEU A 198 -9.40 -11.53 -4.99
C LEU A 198 -8.46 -12.26 -5.96
N LEU A 199 -7.41 -12.86 -5.46
CA LEU A 199 -6.45 -13.67 -6.22
C LEU A 199 -6.93 -15.12 -6.46
N LYS A 200 -8.10 -15.51 -5.93
CA LYS A 200 -8.65 -16.88 -5.99
C LYS A 200 -7.67 -17.94 -5.42
N ILE A 201 -6.86 -17.55 -4.44
CA ILE A 201 -5.97 -18.48 -3.73
C ILE A 201 -6.83 -19.42 -2.90
N ARG A 202 -6.65 -20.74 -3.08
CA ARG A 202 -7.34 -21.76 -2.27
C ARG A 202 -6.92 -21.63 -0.80
N LYS A 203 -7.89 -21.84 0.09
CA LYS A 203 -7.73 -21.71 1.55
C LYS A 203 -6.95 -22.87 2.12
#